data_773de5fba8173b410820c72c26b2da40
#
_entry.id   773de5fba8173b410820c72c26b2da40
#
_cell.length_a   1.000
_cell.length_b   1.000
_cell.length_c   1.000
_cell.angle_alpha   90.00
_cell.angle_beta   90.00
_cell.angle_gamma   90.00
#
_symmetry.space_group_name_H-M   'P 1'
#
loop_
_entity.id
_entity.type
_entity.pdbx_description
1 polymer ?
#
loop_
_entity_poly.entity_id
_entity_poly.type
_entity_poly.pdbx_seq_one_letter_code
_entity_poly.pdbx_strand_id
1 'polypeptide(L)'
;MNDNILVIDDDRELCELVVEYMQPEGFTVETVHDGLTGVDRATSDEHACVVLDVMLPGLGGFEALRRVRAVSQVPILMLTARGSDLDRIMGLEIGADDYLPKPFNPRELVARIRAIIRRSRATQRQETAIPDTPHETVAVDDVVMDLSSRTVTRSGEPVELTGAEFETLRALLLSPGQVVTRAALVKTALGRKLTPYDRSIDMHVSNVRRKLGAHTGGTERIKTVRSVGYIYTRRSDIV
;
A
#
# COMPACT_ATOMS: atom_id res chain seq x y z
N MET A 1 -21.44 1.45 8.63
CA MET A 1 -20.97 0.10 8.26
C MET A 1 -19.68 -0.14 9.03
N ASN A 2 -19.60 -1.22 9.79
CA ASN A 2 -18.35 -1.62 10.43
C ASN A 2 -17.42 -2.21 9.39
N ASP A 3 -16.14 -1.82 9.42
CA ASP A 3 -15.13 -2.39 8.54
C ASP A 3 -14.72 -3.76 9.05
N ASN A 4 -14.80 -4.77 8.18
CA ASN A 4 -14.37 -6.13 8.49
C ASN A 4 -12.85 -6.25 8.27
N ILE A 5 -12.12 -6.62 9.30
CA ILE A 5 -10.66 -6.77 9.28
C ILE A 5 -10.32 -8.24 9.49
N LEU A 6 -9.50 -8.80 8.61
CA LEU A 6 -8.94 -10.13 8.79
C LEU A 6 -7.57 -10.02 9.48
N VAL A 7 -7.40 -10.75 10.58
CA VAL A 7 -6.11 -10.89 11.28
C VAL A 7 -5.61 -12.33 11.10
N ILE A 8 -4.43 -12.48 10.52
CA ILE A 8 -3.78 -13.76 10.25
C ILE A 8 -2.51 -13.81 11.10
N ASP A 9 -2.59 -14.49 12.25
CA ASP A 9 -1.49 -14.57 13.22
C ASP A 9 -1.68 -15.86 14.05
N ASP A 10 -0.63 -16.64 14.25
CA ASP A 10 -0.68 -17.86 15.04
C ASP A 10 -0.69 -17.61 16.56
N ASP A 11 -0.32 -16.42 17.00
CA ASP A 11 -0.42 -15.95 18.37
C ASP A 11 -1.89 -15.61 18.72
N ARG A 12 -2.59 -16.59 19.33
CA ARG A 12 -4.00 -16.45 19.70
C ARG A 12 -4.23 -15.38 20.77
N GLU A 13 -3.31 -15.23 21.71
CA GLU A 13 -3.42 -14.22 22.78
C GLU A 13 -3.32 -12.82 22.17
N LEU A 14 -2.40 -12.62 21.24
CA LEU A 14 -2.30 -11.36 20.49
C LEU A 14 -3.57 -11.10 19.67
N CYS A 15 -4.12 -12.12 19.00
CA CYS A 15 -5.37 -12.00 18.25
C CYS A 15 -6.53 -11.54 19.14
N GLU A 16 -6.70 -12.15 20.32
CA GLU A 16 -7.73 -11.77 21.29
C GLU A 16 -7.58 -10.33 21.75
N LEU A 17 -6.37 -9.89 22.09
CA LEU A 17 -6.09 -8.49 22.44
C LEU A 17 -6.39 -7.52 21.28
N VAL A 18 -6.06 -7.89 20.06
CA VAL A 18 -6.36 -7.08 18.87
C VAL A 18 -7.87 -6.96 18.68
N VAL A 19 -8.64 -8.06 18.82
CA VAL A 19 -10.11 -8.05 18.75
C VAL A 19 -10.69 -7.13 19.81
N GLU A 20 -10.29 -7.32 21.09
CA GLU A 20 -10.78 -6.51 22.21
C GLU A 20 -10.53 -5.02 22.00
N TYR A 21 -9.39 -4.67 21.43
CA TYR A 21 -9.03 -3.27 21.21
C TYR A 21 -9.72 -2.67 19.99
N MET A 22 -9.95 -3.44 18.92
CA MET A 22 -10.49 -2.93 17.66
C MET A 22 -12.01 -2.84 17.64
N GLN A 23 -12.73 -3.68 18.38
CA GLN A 23 -14.19 -3.65 18.46
C GLN A 23 -14.74 -2.28 18.94
N PRO A 24 -14.24 -1.67 20.04
CA PRO A 24 -14.69 -0.34 20.46
C PRO A 24 -14.37 0.77 19.45
N GLU A 25 -13.36 0.54 18.59
CA GLU A 25 -12.98 1.47 17.51
C GLU A 25 -13.87 1.36 16.27
N GLY A 26 -14.89 0.46 16.30
CA GLY A 26 -15.89 0.31 15.24
C GLY A 26 -15.49 -0.67 14.13
N PHE A 27 -14.57 -1.59 14.40
CA PHE A 27 -14.22 -2.65 13.47
C PHE A 27 -14.90 -3.98 13.83
N THR A 28 -15.19 -4.78 12.82
CA THR A 28 -15.45 -6.21 12.98
C THR A 28 -14.15 -6.93 12.66
N VAL A 29 -13.75 -7.87 13.51
CA VAL A 29 -12.47 -8.58 13.35
C VAL A 29 -12.72 -10.08 13.24
N GLU A 30 -12.20 -10.68 12.17
CA GLU A 30 -12.07 -12.10 11.98
C GLU A 30 -10.62 -12.51 12.22
N THR A 31 -10.37 -13.61 12.91
CA THR A 31 -9.04 -14.12 13.19
C THR A 31 -8.82 -15.50 12.58
N VAL A 32 -7.67 -15.70 11.97
CA VAL A 32 -7.21 -16.97 11.39
C VAL A 32 -5.79 -17.23 11.85
N HIS A 33 -5.45 -18.48 12.14
CA HIS A 33 -4.20 -18.83 12.81
C HIS A 33 -3.22 -19.64 11.95
N ASP A 34 -3.46 -19.73 10.65
CA ASP A 34 -2.57 -20.36 9.69
C ASP A 34 -2.61 -19.66 8.32
N GLY A 35 -1.51 -19.79 7.58
CA GLY A 35 -1.36 -19.07 6.32
C GLY A 35 -2.24 -19.57 5.18
N LEU A 36 -2.60 -20.86 5.14
CA LEU A 36 -3.43 -21.41 4.05
C LEU A 36 -4.86 -20.89 4.16
N THR A 37 -5.49 -21.10 5.32
CA THR A 37 -6.83 -20.54 5.60
C THR A 37 -6.83 -19.02 5.47
N GLY A 38 -5.72 -18.37 5.89
CA GLY A 38 -5.54 -16.94 5.76
C GLY A 38 -5.59 -16.45 4.31
N VAL A 39 -4.95 -17.13 3.38
CA VAL A 39 -5.01 -16.81 1.94
C VAL A 39 -6.44 -16.95 1.42
N ASP A 40 -7.12 -18.05 1.72
CA ASP A 40 -8.49 -18.28 1.26
C ASP A 40 -9.44 -17.19 1.77
N ARG A 41 -9.33 -16.81 3.04
CA ARG A 41 -10.15 -15.74 3.61
C ARG A 41 -9.80 -14.36 3.06
N ALA A 42 -8.51 -14.06 2.87
CA ALA A 42 -8.05 -12.78 2.34
C ALA A 42 -8.50 -12.53 0.88
N THR A 43 -8.82 -13.59 0.13
CA THR A 43 -9.25 -13.51 -1.27
C THR A 43 -10.77 -13.59 -1.46
N SER A 44 -11.56 -13.61 -0.37
CA SER A 44 -13.03 -13.69 -0.42
C SER A 44 -13.75 -12.36 -0.70
N ASP A 45 -13.01 -11.25 -0.82
CA ASP A 45 -13.53 -9.88 -0.97
C ASP A 45 -14.43 -9.38 0.19
N GLU A 46 -14.40 -10.07 1.34
CA GLU A 46 -15.22 -9.73 2.50
C GLU A 46 -14.54 -8.75 3.46
N HIS A 47 -13.24 -8.49 3.28
CA HIS A 47 -12.42 -7.75 4.21
C HIS A 47 -11.95 -6.41 3.63
N ALA A 48 -12.08 -5.36 4.43
CA ALA A 48 -11.59 -4.02 4.07
C ALA A 48 -10.07 -3.88 4.21
N CYS A 49 -9.44 -4.73 5.04
CA CYS A 49 -8.01 -4.79 5.25
C CYS A 49 -7.62 -6.13 5.88
N VAL A 50 -6.45 -6.62 5.53
CA VAL A 50 -5.81 -7.80 6.12
C VAL A 50 -4.62 -7.36 6.97
N VAL A 51 -4.53 -7.86 8.19
CA VAL A 51 -3.34 -7.77 9.06
C VAL A 51 -2.68 -9.14 9.03
N LEU A 52 -1.44 -9.21 8.54
CA LEU A 52 -0.77 -10.48 8.25
C LEU A 52 0.57 -10.56 8.98
N ASP A 53 0.73 -11.57 9.84
CA ASP A 53 2.02 -11.84 10.45
C ASP A 53 3.01 -12.46 9.45
N VAL A 54 4.27 -12.04 9.56
CA VAL A 54 5.39 -12.61 8.79
C VAL A 54 5.71 -14.03 9.24
N MET A 55 5.63 -14.29 10.55
CA MET A 55 6.14 -15.51 11.20
C MET A 55 5.05 -16.58 11.38
N LEU A 56 4.30 -16.87 10.32
CA LEU A 56 3.28 -17.92 10.37
C LEU A 56 3.89 -19.33 10.23
N PRO A 57 3.38 -20.33 10.93
CA PRO A 57 3.79 -21.72 10.75
C PRO A 57 3.28 -22.28 9.41
N GLY A 58 4.05 -23.21 8.84
CA GLY A 58 3.71 -23.85 7.57
C GLY A 58 3.88 -22.91 6.39
N LEU A 59 2.80 -22.27 5.94
CA LEU A 59 2.85 -21.23 4.90
C LEU A 59 3.22 -19.89 5.53
N GLY A 60 4.48 -19.49 5.42
CA GLY A 60 4.96 -18.21 5.96
C GLY A 60 4.25 -17.00 5.37
N GLY A 61 4.19 -15.88 6.14
CA GLY A 61 3.44 -14.68 5.76
C GLY A 61 3.86 -14.05 4.43
N PHE A 62 5.12 -14.13 4.02
CA PHE A 62 5.54 -13.63 2.71
C PHE A 62 4.99 -14.46 1.55
N GLU A 63 4.92 -15.78 1.72
CA GLU A 63 4.33 -16.64 0.69
C GLU A 63 2.80 -16.46 0.65
N ALA A 64 2.16 -16.29 1.82
CA ALA A 64 0.75 -15.92 1.90
C ALA A 64 0.48 -14.60 1.16
N LEU A 65 1.29 -13.57 1.41
CA LEU A 65 1.20 -12.28 0.72
C LEU A 65 1.33 -12.43 -0.81
N ARG A 66 2.30 -13.22 -1.31
CA ARG A 66 2.45 -13.47 -2.75
C ARG A 66 1.20 -14.10 -3.35
N ARG A 67 0.64 -15.12 -2.69
CA ARG A 67 -0.57 -15.81 -3.16
C ARG A 67 -1.77 -14.89 -3.19
N VAL A 68 -1.98 -14.09 -2.15
CA VAL A 68 -3.05 -13.08 -2.14
C VAL A 68 -2.85 -12.09 -3.28
N ARG A 69 -1.65 -11.54 -3.47
CA ARG A 69 -1.35 -10.56 -4.51
C ARG A 69 -1.46 -11.09 -5.95
N ALA A 70 -1.40 -12.40 -6.14
CA ALA A 70 -1.62 -13.01 -7.46
C ALA A 70 -3.07 -12.86 -7.93
N VAL A 71 -4.04 -12.67 -7.03
CA VAL A 71 -5.48 -12.70 -7.34
C VAL A 71 -6.28 -11.54 -6.70
N SER A 72 -5.71 -10.79 -5.74
CA SER A 72 -6.43 -9.74 -5.01
C SER A 72 -5.54 -8.53 -4.69
N GLN A 73 -6.16 -7.34 -4.76
CA GLN A 73 -5.55 -6.08 -4.32
C GLN A 73 -6.06 -5.64 -2.93
N VAL A 74 -6.63 -6.56 -2.14
CA VAL A 74 -7.06 -6.27 -0.77
C VAL A 74 -5.92 -5.60 0.01
N PRO A 75 -6.18 -4.50 0.74
CA PRO A 75 -5.13 -3.81 1.49
C PRO A 75 -4.51 -4.71 2.56
N ILE A 76 -3.17 -4.75 2.64
CA ILE A 76 -2.45 -5.62 3.59
C ILE A 76 -1.46 -4.81 4.42
N LEU A 77 -1.61 -4.92 5.74
CA LEU A 77 -0.65 -4.45 6.75
C LEU A 77 0.14 -5.65 7.27
N MET A 78 1.47 -5.67 7.08
CA MET A 78 2.32 -6.73 7.61
C MET A 78 2.71 -6.47 9.06
N LEU A 79 2.61 -7.50 9.92
CA LEU A 79 3.23 -7.50 11.24
C LEU A 79 4.61 -8.13 11.13
N THR A 80 5.65 -7.45 11.64
CA THR A 80 7.04 -7.91 11.52
C THR A 80 7.73 -7.98 12.88
N ALA A 81 8.75 -8.83 13.02
CA ALA A 81 9.57 -8.83 14.21
C ALA A 81 10.33 -7.50 14.37
N ARG A 82 10.59 -7.09 15.63
CA ARG A 82 11.36 -5.89 15.92
C ARG A 82 12.79 -6.02 15.41
N GLY A 83 13.25 -5.03 14.63
CA GLY A 83 14.62 -4.98 14.11
C GLY A 83 14.85 -5.70 12.79
N SER A 84 13.84 -6.38 12.22
CA SER A 84 13.95 -7.02 10.91
C SER A 84 13.70 -6.00 9.78
N ASP A 85 14.75 -5.27 9.41
CA ASP A 85 14.68 -4.37 8.23
C ASP A 85 14.47 -5.17 6.93
N LEU A 86 15.02 -6.41 6.88
CA LEU A 86 14.85 -7.29 5.73
C LEU A 86 13.38 -7.71 5.53
N ASP A 87 12.69 -8.10 6.61
CA ASP A 87 11.27 -8.49 6.52
C ASP A 87 10.38 -7.33 6.06
N ARG A 88 10.68 -6.11 6.57
CA ARG A 88 9.97 -4.90 6.13
C ARG A 88 10.16 -4.63 4.63
N ILE A 89 11.40 -4.72 4.16
CA ILE A 89 11.74 -4.53 2.74
C ILE A 89 11.05 -5.61 1.91
N MET A 90 11.18 -6.89 2.27
CA MET A 90 10.58 -8.00 1.52
C MET A 90 9.06 -7.88 1.43
N GLY A 91 8.37 -7.60 2.54
CA GLY A 91 6.91 -7.46 2.54
C GLY A 91 6.43 -6.35 1.60
N LEU A 92 7.07 -5.20 1.65
CA LEU A 92 6.73 -4.07 0.79
C LEU A 92 7.11 -4.31 -0.69
N GLU A 93 8.21 -5.01 -0.98
CA GLU A 93 8.57 -5.40 -2.35
C GLU A 93 7.56 -6.35 -2.98
N ILE A 94 7.00 -7.28 -2.18
CA ILE A 94 5.96 -8.21 -2.63
C ILE A 94 4.63 -7.47 -2.87
N GLY A 95 4.37 -6.36 -2.16
CA GLY A 95 3.19 -5.53 -2.37
C GLY A 95 2.33 -5.31 -1.14
N ALA A 96 2.88 -5.40 0.07
CA ALA A 96 2.20 -4.91 1.27
C ALA A 96 2.00 -3.38 1.21
N ASP A 97 0.92 -2.87 1.79
CA ASP A 97 0.61 -1.44 1.79
C ASP A 97 1.34 -0.69 2.92
N ASP A 98 1.58 -1.31 4.05
CA ASP A 98 2.40 -0.80 5.15
C ASP A 98 2.88 -1.97 6.02
N TYR A 99 3.71 -1.67 7.01
CA TYR A 99 4.17 -2.63 8.01
C TYR A 99 4.10 -2.05 9.42
N LEU A 100 4.01 -2.92 10.42
CA LEU A 100 4.02 -2.55 11.84
C LEU A 100 4.88 -3.55 12.62
N PRO A 101 5.99 -3.11 13.28
CA PRO A 101 6.83 -4.01 14.05
C PRO A 101 6.19 -4.42 15.37
N LYS A 102 6.28 -5.71 15.72
CA LYS A 102 5.95 -6.25 17.06
C LYS A 102 7.11 -5.98 18.04
N PRO A 103 6.84 -5.61 19.33
CA PRO A 103 5.55 -5.27 19.88
C PRO A 103 5.10 -3.88 19.45
N PHE A 104 3.81 -3.71 19.19
CA PHE A 104 3.22 -2.45 18.71
C PHE A 104 2.24 -1.85 19.74
N ASN A 105 2.01 -0.56 19.61
CA ASN A 105 0.93 0.10 20.32
C ASN A 105 -0.40 -0.14 19.56
N PRO A 106 -1.46 -0.64 20.22
CA PRO A 106 -2.76 -0.86 19.59
C PRO A 106 -3.32 0.38 18.90
N ARG A 107 -3.08 1.59 19.42
CA ARG A 107 -3.49 2.85 18.78
C ARG A 107 -2.76 3.06 17.43
N GLU A 108 -1.50 2.61 17.32
CA GLU A 108 -0.77 2.69 16.07
C GLU A 108 -1.33 1.72 15.04
N LEU A 109 -1.67 0.48 15.45
CA LEU A 109 -2.34 -0.49 14.59
C LEU A 109 -3.62 0.08 14.00
N VAL A 110 -4.52 0.60 14.85
CA VAL A 110 -5.78 1.23 14.42
C VAL A 110 -5.55 2.41 13.48
N ALA A 111 -4.59 3.28 13.80
CA ALA A 111 -4.29 4.44 12.95
C ALA A 111 -3.81 4.04 11.55
N ARG A 112 -2.97 3.01 11.46
CA ARG A 112 -2.48 2.47 10.17
C ARG A 112 -3.59 1.80 9.37
N ILE A 113 -4.41 0.95 10.00
CA ILE A 113 -5.56 0.30 9.37
C ILE A 113 -6.53 1.37 8.82
N ARG A 114 -6.89 2.38 9.62
CA ARG A 114 -7.74 3.48 9.16
C ARG A 114 -7.15 4.23 7.97
N ALA A 115 -5.84 4.48 7.99
CA ALA A 115 -5.16 5.14 6.88
C ALA A 115 -5.19 4.28 5.60
N ILE A 116 -4.99 2.97 5.73
CA ILE A 116 -5.04 2.00 4.62
C ILE A 116 -6.46 1.94 4.03
N ILE A 117 -7.48 1.73 4.87
CA ILE A 117 -8.89 1.63 4.42
C ILE A 117 -9.36 2.94 3.77
N ARG A 118 -9.01 4.09 4.34
CA ARG A 118 -9.36 5.39 3.75
C ARG A 118 -8.82 5.52 2.33
N ARG A 119 -7.60 5.07 2.06
CA ARG A 119 -6.99 5.06 0.72
C ARG A 119 -7.74 4.11 -0.22
N SER A 120 -8.05 2.90 0.24
CA SER A 120 -8.78 1.91 -0.56
C SER A 120 -10.21 2.37 -0.88
N ARG A 121 -10.93 2.94 0.10
CA ARG A 121 -12.31 3.42 -0.11
C ARG A 121 -12.44 4.65 -0.99
N ALA A 122 -11.43 5.48 -1.05
CA ALA A 122 -11.39 6.52 -2.05
C ALA A 122 -11.51 5.93 -3.47
N THR A 123 -11.16 4.66 -3.64
CA THR A 123 -11.35 3.87 -4.87
C THR A 123 -12.81 3.45 -5.09
N GLN A 124 -13.48 2.90 -4.07
CA GLN A 124 -14.80 2.26 -4.23
C GLN A 124 -15.97 3.25 -4.31
N ARG A 125 -15.86 4.45 -3.72
CA ARG A 125 -16.96 5.44 -3.70
C ARG A 125 -17.27 6.03 -5.07
N GLN A 126 -16.43 5.84 -6.06
CA GLN A 126 -16.60 6.42 -7.40
C GLN A 126 -17.07 5.43 -8.46
N GLU A 127 -17.02 4.11 -8.19
CA GLU A 127 -17.68 3.12 -9.05
C GLU A 127 -19.22 3.26 -9.05
N THR A 128 -19.79 3.94 -8.04
CA THR A 128 -21.23 4.18 -7.90
C THR A 128 -21.66 5.62 -8.24
N ALA A 129 -20.75 6.50 -8.64
CA ALA A 129 -21.07 7.87 -9.00
C ALA A 129 -21.50 7.99 -10.47
N ILE A 130 -22.57 8.77 -10.68
CA ILE A 130 -23.20 9.07 -11.97
C ILE A 130 -22.16 9.56 -13.01
N PRO A 131 -22.30 9.19 -14.32
CA PRO A 131 -21.28 9.41 -15.37
C PRO A 131 -20.94 10.86 -15.74
N ASP A 132 -21.42 11.86 -15.02
CA ASP A 132 -21.37 13.27 -15.44
C ASP A 132 -20.46 14.18 -14.57
N THR A 133 -19.61 13.61 -13.70
CA THR A 133 -18.57 14.40 -13.02
C THR A 133 -17.30 14.45 -13.87
N PRO A 134 -16.67 15.63 -14.06
CA PRO A 134 -15.40 15.72 -14.79
C PRO A 134 -14.37 14.78 -14.15
N HIS A 135 -13.86 13.82 -14.94
CA HIS A 135 -12.78 12.94 -14.50
C HIS A 135 -11.55 13.79 -14.16
N GLU A 136 -11.18 13.83 -12.90
CA GLU A 136 -9.95 14.50 -12.49
C GLU A 136 -8.76 13.61 -12.88
N THR A 137 -8.18 13.90 -14.05
CA THR A 137 -7.04 13.14 -14.58
C THR A 137 -5.75 13.92 -14.41
N VAL A 138 -4.69 13.23 -14.07
CA VAL A 138 -3.32 13.74 -14.08
C VAL A 138 -2.54 12.98 -15.15
N ALA A 139 -2.04 13.70 -16.14
CA ALA A 139 -1.26 13.11 -17.23
C ALA A 139 0.14 13.72 -17.28
N VAL A 140 1.15 12.86 -17.34
CA VAL A 140 2.53 13.27 -17.58
C VAL A 140 3.15 12.30 -18.59
N ASP A 141 3.49 12.83 -19.76
CA ASP A 141 3.97 12.08 -20.93
C ASP A 141 2.96 10.98 -21.34
N ASP A 142 3.36 9.70 -21.25
CA ASP A 142 2.54 8.54 -21.58
C ASP A 142 1.85 7.88 -20.37
N VAL A 143 1.99 8.46 -19.19
CA VAL A 143 1.31 8.00 -17.97
C VAL A 143 0.08 8.86 -17.72
N VAL A 144 -1.07 8.23 -17.66
CA VAL A 144 -2.35 8.86 -17.33
C VAL A 144 -2.90 8.21 -16.07
N MET A 145 -3.21 9.04 -15.10
CA MET A 145 -3.80 8.64 -13.82
C MET A 145 -5.18 9.29 -13.72
N ASP A 146 -6.21 8.49 -13.66
CA ASP A 146 -7.57 8.92 -13.30
C ASP A 146 -7.72 8.86 -11.79
N LEU A 147 -7.86 10.03 -11.16
CA LEU A 147 -7.99 10.14 -9.71
C LEU A 147 -9.37 9.68 -9.23
N SER A 148 -10.34 9.71 -10.11
CA SER A 148 -11.71 9.33 -9.82
C SER A 148 -11.87 7.80 -9.78
N SER A 149 -11.50 7.11 -10.83
CA SER A 149 -11.53 5.64 -10.90
C SER A 149 -10.30 4.98 -10.26
N ARG A 150 -9.31 5.78 -9.83
CA ARG A 150 -7.99 5.32 -9.31
C ARG A 150 -7.29 4.34 -10.24
N THR A 151 -7.46 4.51 -11.51
CA THR A 151 -6.77 3.73 -12.54
C THR A 151 -5.54 4.45 -13.05
N VAL A 152 -4.57 3.68 -13.44
CA VAL A 152 -3.34 4.18 -14.06
C VAL A 152 -3.13 3.46 -15.37
N THR A 153 -2.85 4.21 -16.42
CA THR A 153 -2.43 3.64 -17.70
C THR A 153 -1.07 4.21 -18.11
N ARG A 154 -0.31 3.39 -18.81
CA ARG A 154 0.93 3.80 -19.48
C ARG A 154 0.82 3.47 -20.97
N SER A 155 0.90 4.47 -21.82
CA SER A 155 0.68 4.31 -23.27
C SER A 155 -0.65 3.61 -23.62
N GLY A 156 -1.68 3.82 -22.80
CA GLY A 156 -3.00 3.19 -22.91
C GLY A 156 -3.14 1.82 -22.25
N GLU A 157 -2.04 1.17 -21.85
CA GLU A 157 -2.07 -0.12 -21.17
C GLU A 157 -2.25 0.06 -19.65
N PRO A 158 -3.11 -0.72 -18.98
CA PRO A 158 -3.36 -0.62 -17.56
C PRO A 158 -2.11 -1.00 -16.74
N VAL A 159 -1.91 -0.29 -15.62
CA VAL A 159 -0.84 -0.56 -14.65
C VAL A 159 -1.47 -0.81 -13.28
N GLU A 160 -1.37 -2.05 -12.81
CA GLU A 160 -1.91 -2.46 -11.52
C GLU A 160 -1.04 -1.94 -10.37
N LEU A 161 -1.61 -1.07 -9.54
CA LEU A 161 -0.95 -0.49 -8.36
C LEU A 161 -1.73 -0.79 -7.09
N THR A 162 -1.00 -1.06 -5.99
CA THR A 162 -1.63 -1.08 -4.66
C THR A 162 -2.05 0.33 -4.23
N GLY A 163 -2.89 0.46 -3.20
CA GLY A 163 -3.33 1.77 -2.73
C GLY A 163 -2.17 2.70 -2.34
N ALA A 164 -1.13 2.17 -1.71
CA ALA A 164 0.06 2.95 -1.32
C ALA A 164 0.92 3.36 -2.53
N GLU A 165 1.07 2.48 -3.51
CA GLU A 165 1.79 2.78 -4.75
C GLU A 165 1.06 3.85 -5.58
N PHE A 166 -0.28 3.76 -5.66
CA PHE A 166 -1.10 4.75 -6.33
C PHE A 166 -0.91 6.15 -5.72
N GLU A 167 -1.04 6.28 -4.39
CA GLU A 167 -0.86 7.56 -3.72
C GLU A 167 0.59 8.07 -3.81
N THR A 168 1.58 7.18 -3.83
CA THR A 168 2.98 7.55 -4.07
C THR A 168 3.17 8.13 -5.46
N LEU A 169 2.63 7.47 -6.49
CA LEU A 169 2.68 7.94 -7.87
C LEU A 169 1.92 9.27 -8.02
N ARG A 170 0.71 9.35 -7.45
CA ARG A 170 -0.10 10.58 -7.47
C ARG A 170 0.67 11.78 -6.93
N ALA A 171 1.30 11.64 -5.76
CA ALA A 171 2.08 12.73 -5.17
C ALA A 171 3.24 13.20 -6.07
N LEU A 172 3.85 12.28 -6.80
CA LEU A 172 4.93 12.58 -7.74
C LEU A 172 4.42 13.23 -9.03
N LEU A 173 3.30 12.74 -9.60
CA LEU A 173 2.71 13.27 -10.83
C LEU A 173 2.04 14.64 -10.64
N LEU A 174 1.63 15.00 -9.43
CA LEU A 174 1.13 16.34 -9.11
C LEU A 174 2.24 17.40 -9.04
N SER A 175 3.50 16.99 -8.96
CA SER A 175 4.67 17.89 -8.89
C SER A 175 5.80 17.43 -9.83
N PRO A 176 5.52 17.25 -11.14
CA PRO A 176 6.51 16.74 -12.08
C PRO A 176 7.65 17.77 -12.26
N GLY A 177 8.89 17.31 -12.32
CA GLY A 177 10.07 18.15 -12.36
C GLY A 177 10.48 18.74 -11.00
N GLN A 178 9.72 18.51 -9.93
CA GLN A 178 10.02 18.99 -8.58
C GLN A 178 10.36 17.86 -7.63
N VAL A 179 11.21 18.14 -6.64
CA VAL A 179 11.57 17.15 -5.62
C VAL A 179 10.46 17.04 -4.57
N VAL A 180 9.88 15.85 -4.44
CA VAL A 180 8.97 15.52 -3.35
C VAL A 180 9.76 14.82 -2.26
N THR A 181 9.78 15.38 -1.05
CA THR A 181 10.56 14.85 0.06
C THR A 181 9.98 13.51 0.57
N ARG A 182 10.83 12.64 1.15
CA ARG A 182 10.37 11.40 1.78
C ARG A 182 9.29 11.63 2.83
N ALA A 183 9.45 12.67 3.65
CA ALA A 183 8.47 13.02 4.68
C ALA A 183 7.12 13.41 4.08
N ALA A 184 7.12 14.17 2.98
CA ALA A 184 5.89 14.52 2.26
C ALA A 184 5.23 13.28 1.65
N LEU A 185 6.01 12.40 1.01
CA LEU A 185 5.49 11.15 0.44
C LEU A 185 4.89 10.23 1.53
N VAL A 186 5.59 10.00 2.65
CA VAL A 186 5.04 9.21 3.77
C VAL A 186 3.74 9.82 4.29
N LYS A 187 3.70 11.14 4.46
CA LYS A 187 2.49 11.83 4.94
C LYS A 187 1.33 11.67 3.95
N THR A 188 1.59 11.86 2.67
CA THR A 188 0.54 11.81 1.63
C THR A 188 0.14 10.37 1.33
N ALA A 189 1.11 9.50 1.03
CA ALA A 189 0.85 8.14 0.59
C ALA A 189 0.52 7.17 1.73
N LEU A 190 1.06 7.36 2.95
CA LEU A 190 0.84 6.44 4.07
C LEU A 190 0.00 7.05 5.20
N GLY A 191 -0.27 8.36 5.17
CA GLY A 191 -1.12 9.05 6.15
C GLY A 191 -0.51 9.12 7.56
N ARG A 192 0.80 8.98 7.68
CA ARG A 192 1.54 8.98 8.95
C ARG A 192 2.82 9.84 8.88
N LYS A 193 3.50 9.98 9.97
CA LYS A 193 4.82 10.65 9.99
C LYS A 193 5.92 9.68 9.58
N LEU A 194 6.96 10.22 8.95
CA LEU A 194 8.20 9.50 8.70
C LEU A 194 8.89 9.20 10.03
N THR A 195 9.28 7.95 10.25
CA THR A 195 10.04 7.52 11.42
C THR A 195 11.50 7.24 11.04
N PRO A 196 12.44 7.26 12.00
CA PRO A 196 13.82 6.85 11.73
C PRO A 196 13.87 5.44 11.10
N TYR A 197 14.73 5.27 10.11
CA TYR A 197 14.92 4.01 9.38
C TYR A 197 13.70 3.50 8.59
N ASP A 198 12.69 4.35 8.37
CA ASP A 198 11.51 4.01 7.57
C ASP A 198 11.88 3.90 6.07
N ARG A 199 11.72 2.70 5.53
CA ARG A 199 12.00 2.38 4.13
C ARG A 199 10.74 2.22 3.27
N SER A 200 9.54 2.41 3.84
CA SER A 200 8.29 2.13 3.12
C SER A 200 8.18 2.88 1.79
N ILE A 201 8.46 4.18 1.79
CA ILE A 201 8.41 4.97 0.56
C ILE A 201 9.47 4.56 -0.45
N ASP A 202 10.67 4.19 0.00
CA ASP A 202 11.72 3.73 -0.90
C ASP A 202 11.26 2.45 -1.65
N MET A 203 10.54 1.55 -0.97
CA MET A 203 10.00 0.33 -1.57
C MET A 203 8.80 0.60 -2.48
N HIS A 204 7.85 1.44 -2.07
CA HIS A 204 6.74 1.82 -2.95
C HIS A 204 7.25 2.51 -4.22
N VAL A 205 8.23 3.40 -4.13
CA VAL A 205 8.87 4.00 -5.31
C VAL A 205 9.55 2.95 -6.18
N SER A 206 10.25 1.98 -5.57
CA SER A 206 10.88 0.87 -6.31
C SER A 206 9.85 0.05 -7.09
N ASN A 207 8.73 -0.29 -6.45
CA ASN A 207 7.63 -1.03 -7.08
C ASN A 207 6.99 -0.22 -8.22
N VAL A 208 6.70 1.05 -8.00
CA VAL A 208 6.16 1.95 -9.03
C VAL A 208 7.11 2.04 -10.23
N ARG A 209 8.42 2.18 -9.99
CA ARG A 209 9.44 2.15 -11.07
C ARG A 209 9.39 0.87 -11.88
N ARG A 210 9.33 -0.28 -11.21
CA ARG A 210 9.27 -1.60 -11.85
C ARG A 210 8.01 -1.73 -12.72
N LYS A 211 6.86 -1.32 -12.20
CA LYS A 211 5.56 -1.42 -12.87
C LYS A 211 5.41 -0.43 -14.04
N LEU A 212 5.88 0.80 -13.88
CA LEU A 212 5.86 1.80 -14.93
C LEU A 212 6.98 1.60 -15.98
N GLY A 213 8.10 1.02 -15.59
CA GLY A 213 9.30 0.95 -16.44
C GLY A 213 9.92 2.32 -16.73
N ALA A 214 10.91 2.34 -17.62
CA ALA A 214 11.57 3.56 -18.05
C ALA A 214 10.77 4.33 -19.11
N HIS A 215 11.15 5.57 -19.38
CA HIS A 215 10.70 6.30 -20.58
C HIS A 215 11.15 5.60 -21.86
N THR A 216 10.48 5.87 -22.96
CA THR A 216 10.98 5.50 -24.29
C THR A 216 12.33 6.20 -24.52
N GLY A 217 13.40 5.41 -24.61
CA GLY A 217 14.78 5.95 -24.63
C GLY A 217 15.60 5.53 -23.40
N GLY A 218 15.00 4.78 -22.45
CA GLY A 218 15.72 4.10 -21.35
C GLY A 218 15.99 4.97 -20.13
N THR A 219 15.52 6.22 -20.09
CA THR A 219 15.72 7.09 -18.94
C THR A 219 14.72 6.81 -17.82
N GLU A 220 15.16 6.97 -16.56
CA GLU A 220 14.30 6.74 -15.39
C GLU A 220 13.20 7.81 -15.28
N ARG A 221 11.93 7.36 -15.08
CA ARG A 221 10.79 8.25 -14.83
C ARG A 221 10.84 8.88 -13.45
N ILE A 222 11.29 8.15 -12.47
CA ILE A 222 11.40 8.62 -11.09
C ILE A 222 12.87 8.57 -10.70
N LYS A 223 13.50 9.72 -10.52
CA LYS A 223 14.89 9.82 -10.06
C LYS A 223 14.96 9.99 -8.55
N THR A 224 16.01 9.41 -7.94
CA THR A 224 16.28 9.58 -6.51
C THR A 224 17.14 10.83 -6.30
N VAL A 225 16.67 11.74 -5.46
CA VAL A 225 17.48 12.82 -4.92
C VAL A 225 18.00 12.39 -3.57
N ARG A 226 19.31 12.07 -3.51
CA ARG A 226 19.95 11.49 -2.31
C ARG A 226 19.65 12.34 -1.08
N SER A 227 19.31 11.67 0.03
CA SER A 227 18.99 12.26 1.35
C SER A 227 17.76 13.19 1.37
N VAL A 228 17.12 13.51 0.25
CA VAL A 228 15.97 14.42 0.16
C VAL A 228 14.68 13.66 -0.17
N GLY A 229 14.59 13.06 -1.36
CA GLY A 229 13.35 12.45 -1.82
C GLY A 229 13.43 11.96 -3.25
N TYR A 230 12.36 12.18 -4.00
CA TYR A 230 12.20 11.70 -5.36
C TYR A 230 11.64 12.79 -6.28
N ILE A 231 11.94 12.69 -7.56
CA ILE A 231 11.46 13.58 -8.60
C ILE A 231 10.91 12.74 -9.76
N TYR A 232 9.70 13.05 -10.22
CA TYR A 232 9.20 12.51 -11.48
C TYR A 232 9.69 13.38 -12.63
N THR A 233 10.45 12.79 -13.57
CA THR A 233 11.05 13.51 -14.70
C THR A 233 10.09 13.52 -15.89
N ARG A 234 10.00 14.63 -16.60
CA ARG A 234 9.31 14.71 -17.90
C ARG A 234 10.29 14.37 -19.02
N ARG A 235 9.77 13.93 -20.17
CA ARG A 235 10.59 13.75 -21.38
C ARG A 235 11.31 15.04 -21.79
N SER A 236 10.64 16.20 -21.64
CA SER A 236 11.21 17.50 -21.93
C SER A 236 12.39 17.91 -21.03
N ASP A 237 12.51 17.28 -19.84
CA ASP A 237 13.58 17.58 -18.88
C ASP A 237 14.87 16.75 -19.16
N ILE A 238 14.84 15.94 -20.23
CA ILE A 238 15.91 15.01 -20.63
C ILE A 238 16.53 15.55 -21.94
N VAL A 239 17.30 16.63 -21.83
CA VAL A 239 18.18 17.16 -22.89
C VAL A 239 19.63 16.95 -22.51
#